data_c77a122edf90e7ce0284f80496dddfd7
#
_entry.id   c77a122edf90e7ce0284f80496dddfd7
#
_cell.length_a   1.000
_cell.length_b   1.000
_cell.length_c   1.000
_cell.angle_alpha   90.00
_cell.angle_beta   90.00
_cell.angle_gamma   90.00
#
_symmetry.space_group_name_H-M   'P 1'
#
loop_
_entity.id
_entity.type
_entity.pdbx_description
1 polymer ?
#
loop_
_entity_poly.entity_id
_entity_poly.type
_entity_poly.pdbx_seq_one_letter_code
_entity_poly.pdbx_strand_id
1 'polypeptide(L)'
;MALLTWIVAMATSATSAASPESAIAAAGASVSTSDQYVSYSGTATARHSAKFLYAEHHILRYRDGRLAERVVLYTCRDGSPFARKTVSYVDAFAPDFLLEVASTGMREGVRTVGNERSVFFRDDRVEPEKASPLPSTPGLVADAGFDEFVRAHWRALMSGESQELHFLVPSRLEEIGFRAQHLRSETVDGISAEVFRLKLAGFWGWVLPGIDVSYGADDHTLMRYDGLSDLRDASGDNFQTQISFPSSDRAPSSAASMAEARQAQLAPCR
;
A
#
# COMPACT_ATOMS: atom_id res chain seq x y z
N MET A 1 -66.56 -4.33 67.94
CA MET A 1 -65.88 -4.96 69.04
C MET A 1 -64.41 -4.81 68.80
N ALA A 2 -63.80 -3.76 69.34
CA ALA A 2 -63.09 -3.67 70.63
C ALA A 2 -61.88 -4.66 70.64
N LEU A 3 -60.66 -4.14 70.55
CA LEU A 3 -59.86 -3.85 71.70
C LEU A 3 -58.50 -3.19 71.30
N LEU A 4 -58.23 -2.08 71.93
CA LEU A 4 -56.96 -1.41 72.06
C LEU A 4 -55.94 -2.32 72.76
N THR A 5 -54.63 -2.18 72.44
CA THR A 5 -53.63 -2.13 73.49
C THR A 5 -52.37 -1.36 73.04
N TRP A 6 -51.98 -0.43 73.82
CA TRP A 6 -50.76 0.38 73.75
C TRP A 6 -49.53 -0.41 74.22
N ILE A 7 -48.30 -0.11 73.69
CA ILE A 7 -47.04 -0.14 74.45
C ILE A 7 -45.96 0.67 73.69
N VAL A 8 -45.62 1.79 74.26
CA VAL A 8 -44.32 2.39 74.62
C VAL A 8 -43.14 2.37 73.61
N ALA A 9 -42.73 3.59 73.33
CA ALA A 9 -41.51 3.95 72.63
C ALA A 9 -40.24 3.64 73.45
N MET A 10 -39.20 3.12 72.70
CA MET A 10 -37.82 3.33 73.09
C MET A 10 -37.01 3.76 71.87
N ALA A 11 -36.50 4.97 71.93
CA ALA A 11 -35.55 5.52 71.01
C ALA A 11 -34.15 4.92 71.21
N THR A 12 -33.61 4.25 70.30
CA THR A 12 -32.17 3.94 70.24
C THR A 12 -31.56 4.63 69.02
N SER A 13 -30.70 5.59 69.35
CA SER A 13 -29.87 6.30 68.35
C SER A 13 -28.88 5.33 67.73
N ALA A 14 -29.06 5.00 66.43
CA ALA A 14 -28.07 4.27 65.63
C ALA A 14 -27.31 5.28 64.79
N THR A 15 -26.05 5.45 65.12
CA THR A 15 -25.05 6.19 64.35
C THR A 15 -24.83 5.51 63.02
N SER A 16 -25.25 6.14 61.92
CA SER A 16 -25.03 5.66 60.57
C SER A 16 -23.57 5.95 60.19
N ALA A 17 -22.78 4.89 60.14
CA ALA A 17 -21.46 4.93 59.52
C ALA A 17 -21.65 4.95 58.00
N ALA A 18 -21.27 6.07 57.39
CA ALA A 18 -21.20 6.18 55.92
C ALA A 18 -20.06 5.30 55.37
N SER A 19 -20.43 4.29 54.58
CA SER A 19 -19.48 3.53 53.77
C SER A 19 -18.95 4.40 52.65
N PRO A 20 -17.62 4.40 52.39
CA PRO A 20 -17.10 5.05 51.19
C PRO A 20 -17.51 4.26 49.94
N GLU A 21 -18.41 4.84 49.17
CA GLU A 21 -18.73 4.39 47.81
C GLU A 21 -17.47 4.51 46.95
N SER A 22 -16.86 3.37 46.62
CA SER A 22 -15.74 3.28 45.70
C SER A 22 -16.20 3.75 44.32
N ALA A 23 -15.89 4.98 43.99
CA ALA A 23 -15.94 5.48 42.62
C ALA A 23 -14.91 4.71 41.82
N ILE A 24 -15.34 3.64 41.16
CA ILE A 24 -14.61 3.01 40.07
C ILE A 24 -14.63 4.04 38.92
N ALA A 25 -13.61 4.89 38.89
CA ALA A 25 -13.30 5.66 37.71
C ALA A 25 -13.00 4.65 36.59
N ALA A 26 -13.96 4.47 35.69
CA ALA A 26 -13.71 3.84 34.41
C ALA A 26 -12.64 4.66 33.68
N ALA A 27 -11.39 4.29 33.87
CA ALA A 27 -10.30 4.73 33.00
C ALA A 27 -10.65 4.21 31.63
N GLY A 28 -11.31 5.04 30.84
CA GLY A 28 -11.42 4.84 29.39
C GLY A 28 -10.00 4.76 28.89
N ALA A 29 -9.53 3.53 28.63
CA ALA A 29 -8.31 3.33 27.87
C ALA A 29 -8.57 3.96 26.50
N SER A 30 -8.10 5.19 26.29
CA SER A 30 -7.93 5.75 24.98
C SER A 30 -6.97 4.80 24.28
N VAL A 31 -7.49 3.98 23.36
CA VAL A 31 -6.67 3.21 22.44
C VAL A 31 -5.89 4.27 21.66
N SER A 32 -4.65 4.50 22.09
CA SER A 32 -3.72 5.35 21.36
C SER A 32 -3.48 4.65 20.03
N THR A 33 -4.12 5.13 18.98
CA THR A 33 -3.83 4.71 17.61
C THR A 33 -2.38 5.08 17.33
N SER A 34 -1.48 4.11 17.45
CA SER A 34 -0.06 4.34 17.20
C SER A 34 0.22 4.12 15.72
N ASP A 35 0.50 5.22 15.02
CA ASP A 35 1.05 5.12 13.68
C ASP A 35 2.46 4.50 13.75
N GLN A 36 2.70 3.48 12.92
CA GLN A 36 4.02 2.85 12.74
C GLN A 36 4.54 3.19 11.36
N TYR A 37 5.83 3.52 11.29
CA TYR A 37 6.50 3.85 10.05
C TYR A 37 7.63 2.87 9.78
N VAL A 38 7.71 2.39 8.52
CA VAL A 38 8.76 1.49 8.05
C VAL A 38 9.31 2.05 6.75
N SER A 39 10.62 1.98 6.56
CA SER A 39 11.24 2.30 5.27
C SER A 39 12.01 1.12 4.72
N TYR A 40 12.14 1.08 3.40
CA TYR A 40 13.01 0.16 2.68
C TYR A 40 13.37 0.74 1.32
N SER A 41 14.43 0.21 0.70
CA SER A 41 14.89 0.66 -0.60
C SER A 41 14.91 -0.47 -1.60
N GLY A 42 14.80 -0.11 -2.88
CA GLY A 42 14.95 -1.00 -4.01
C GLY A 42 15.91 -0.43 -5.04
N THR A 43 16.64 -1.31 -5.72
CA THR A 43 17.50 -0.93 -6.84
C THR A 43 16.96 -1.53 -8.12
N ALA A 44 16.59 -0.66 -9.05
CA ALA A 44 16.11 -1.04 -10.38
C ALA A 44 17.26 -1.14 -11.38
N THR A 45 17.33 -2.27 -12.05
CA THR A 45 18.26 -2.54 -13.14
C THR A 45 17.51 -2.95 -14.41
N ALA A 46 18.11 -2.70 -15.56
CA ALA A 46 17.55 -3.17 -16.83
C ALA A 46 17.56 -4.70 -16.88
N ARG A 47 16.42 -5.31 -17.18
CA ARG A 47 16.16 -6.76 -17.11
C ARG A 47 17.20 -7.63 -17.80
N HIS A 48 17.77 -7.15 -18.90
CA HIS A 48 18.68 -7.96 -19.76
C HIS A 48 20.15 -7.54 -19.70
N SER A 49 20.49 -6.46 -18.98
CA SER A 49 21.87 -5.94 -18.97
C SER A 49 22.40 -5.62 -17.59
N ALA A 50 21.58 -5.78 -16.55
CA ALA A 50 21.89 -5.39 -15.16
C ALA A 50 22.36 -3.91 -15.02
N LYS A 51 22.15 -3.06 -16.06
CA LYS A 51 22.46 -1.64 -16.00
C LYS A 51 21.53 -0.97 -14.99
N PHE A 52 22.11 -0.20 -14.07
CA PHE A 52 21.34 0.62 -13.13
C PHE A 52 20.42 1.58 -13.89
N LEU A 53 19.17 1.65 -13.50
CA LEU A 53 18.15 2.56 -14.00
C LEU A 53 17.82 3.64 -12.97
N TYR A 54 17.38 3.25 -11.78
CA TYR A 54 17.03 4.14 -10.68
C TYR A 54 17.03 3.37 -9.36
N ALA A 55 16.92 4.08 -8.25
CA ALA A 55 16.60 3.47 -6.95
C ALA A 55 15.23 3.94 -6.47
N GLU A 56 14.59 3.13 -5.63
CA GLU A 56 13.32 3.41 -4.98
C GLU A 56 13.53 3.50 -3.46
N HIS A 57 12.99 4.53 -2.83
CA HIS A 57 12.98 4.69 -1.39
C HIS A 57 11.53 4.74 -0.92
N HIS A 58 11.08 3.68 -0.28
CA HIS A 58 9.73 3.51 0.21
C HIS A 58 9.63 3.90 1.68
N ILE A 59 8.61 4.66 2.04
CA ILE A 59 8.21 4.92 3.42
C ILE A 59 6.74 4.58 3.55
N LEU A 60 6.43 3.65 4.45
CA LEU A 60 5.08 3.14 4.72
C LEU A 60 4.61 3.63 6.07
N ARG A 61 3.35 4.02 6.14
CA ARG A 61 2.66 4.27 7.40
C ARG A 61 1.59 3.21 7.61
N TYR A 62 1.68 2.55 8.74
CA TYR A 62 0.65 1.64 9.24
C TYR A 62 -0.15 2.34 10.32
N ARG A 63 -1.46 2.23 10.29
CA ARG A 63 -2.39 2.68 11.32
C ARG A 63 -3.17 1.47 11.82
N ASP A 64 -3.12 1.20 13.11
CA ASP A 64 -3.77 0.04 13.73
C ASP A 64 -3.41 -1.29 13.03
N GLY A 65 -2.12 -1.44 12.66
CA GLY A 65 -1.60 -2.62 11.98
C GLY A 65 -1.97 -2.75 10.49
N ARG A 66 -2.71 -1.78 9.93
CA ARG A 66 -3.08 -1.78 8.50
C ARG A 66 -2.27 -0.74 7.75
N LEU A 67 -1.85 -1.10 6.54
CA LEU A 67 -1.19 -0.16 5.65
C LEU A 67 -2.16 0.96 5.28
N ALA A 68 -1.79 2.20 5.63
CA ALA A 68 -2.62 3.39 5.43
C ALA A 68 -2.08 4.29 4.32
N GLU A 69 -0.74 4.44 4.24
CA GLU A 69 -0.10 5.30 3.26
C GLU A 69 1.27 4.76 2.85
N ARG A 70 1.67 5.09 1.64
CA ARG A 70 3.02 4.84 1.11
C ARG A 70 3.51 6.08 0.36
N VAL A 71 4.77 6.41 0.56
CA VAL A 71 5.48 7.38 -0.30
C VAL A 71 6.69 6.66 -0.88
N VAL A 72 6.91 6.83 -2.19
CA VAL A 72 8.07 6.30 -2.88
C VAL A 72 8.79 7.48 -3.54
N LEU A 73 10.07 7.64 -3.26
CA LEU A 73 10.95 8.50 -4.01
C LEU A 73 11.77 7.66 -4.99
N TYR A 74 11.73 8.04 -6.24
CA TYR A 74 12.58 7.46 -7.28
C TYR A 74 13.78 8.37 -7.46
N THR A 75 14.98 7.81 -7.32
CA THR A 75 16.21 8.59 -7.32
C THR A 75 17.17 8.18 -8.45
N CYS A 76 17.87 9.16 -8.93
CA CYS A 76 18.97 9.01 -9.87
C CYS A 76 20.16 8.29 -9.19
N ARG A 77 21.21 7.98 -9.95
CA ARG A 77 22.45 7.37 -9.43
C ARG A 77 23.15 8.21 -8.34
N ASP A 78 23.03 9.53 -8.43
CA ASP A 78 23.59 10.48 -7.46
C ASP A 78 22.70 10.69 -6.22
N GLY A 79 21.57 9.98 -6.12
CA GLY A 79 20.59 10.07 -5.03
C GLY A 79 19.58 11.22 -5.19
N SER A 80 19.67 12.06 -6.22
CA SER A 80 18.70 13.13 -6.43
C SER A 80 17.33 12.58 -6.85
N PRO A 81 16.21 13.02 -6.23
CA PRO A 81 14.89 12.53 -6.56
C PRO A 81 14.38 13.13 -7.88
N PHE A 82 13.91 12.27 -8.80
CA PHE A 82 13.36 12.69 -10.09
C PHE A 82 11.88 12.34 -10.28
N ALA A 83 11.36 11.43 -9.46
CA ALA A 83 9.95 11.09 -9.45
C ALA A 83 9.48 10.76 -8.03
N ARG A 84 8.19 10.86 -7.80
CA ARG A 84 7.55 10.52 -6.53
C ARG A 84 6.23 9.85 -6.77
N LYS A 85 5.94 8.82 -5.98
CA LYS A 85 4.61 8.21 -5.88
C LYS A 85 4.09 8.38 -4.46
N THR A 86 2.86 8.86 -4.33
CA THR A 86 2.13 8.88 -3.05
C THR A 86 0.92 7.98 -3.18
N VAL A 87 0.67 7.15 -2.17
CA VAL A 87 -0.44 6.20 -2.15
C VAL A 87 -1.21 6.37 -0.85
N SER A 88 -2.55 6.38 -0.94
CA SER A 88 -3.46 6.37 0.21
C SER A 88 -4.41 5.18 0.08
N TYR A 89 -4.34 4.26 1.04
CA TYR A 89 -5.09 3.01 1.01
C TYR A 89 -6.52 3.19 1.54
N VAL A 90 -7.31 4.05 0.85
CA VAL A 90 -8.76 4.17 1.07
C VAL A 90 -9.50 2.91 0.65
N ASP A 91 -8.90 2.18 -0.29
CA ASP A 91 -9.21 0.83 -0.71
C ASP A 91 -7.90 0.06 -0.79
N ALA A 92 -7.88 -1.17 -0.28
CA ALA A 92 -6.64 -1.94 -0.19
C ALA A 92 -6.13 -2.38 -1.58
N PHE A 93 -7.02 -2.71 -2.50
CA PHE A 93 -6.66 -3.23 -3.82
C PHE A 93 -6.59 -2.13 -4.89
N ALA A 94 -7.42 -1.12 -4.77
CA ALA A 94 -7.43 0.02 -5.67
C ALA A 94 -7.24 1.33 -4.90
N PRO A 95 -6.05 1.57 -4.29
CA PRO A 95 -5.79 2.78 -3.53
C PRO A 95 -5.85 4.04 -4.39
N ASP A 96 -6.04 5.19 -3.75
CA ASP A 96 -5.74 6.46 -4.40
C ASP A 96 -4.23 6.62 -4.50
N PHE A 97 -3.74 7.06 -5.65
CA PHE A 97 -2.31 7.30 -5.83
C PHE A 97 -2.04 8.42 -6.84
N LEU A 98 -0.87 9.01 -6.71
CA LEU A 98 -0.32 9.97 -7.65
C LEU A 98 1.15 9.61 -7.91
N LEU A 99 1.48 9.33 -9.16
CA LEU A 99 2.87 9.29 -9.66
C LEU A 99 3.16 10.59 -10.41
N GLU A 100 4.30 11.23 -10.08
CA GLU A 100 4.79 12.46 -10.72
C GLU A 100 6.22 12.24 -11.18
N VAL A 101 6.54 12.64 -12.41
CA VAL A 101 7.88 12.52 -13.00
C VAL A 101 8.39 13.88 -13.44
N ALA A 102 9.53 14.30 -12.89
CA ALA A 102 10.06 15.65 -13.11
C ALA A 102 10.56 15.91 -14.55
N SER A 103 11.11 14.91 -15.22
CA SER A 103 11.69 15.07 -16.57
C SER A 103 10.64 15.42 -17.61
N THR A 104 9.54 14.71 -17.64
CA THR A 104 8.44 14.91 -18.60
C THR A 104 7.35 15.81 -18.05
N GLY A 105 7.11 15.76 -16.74
CA GLY A 105 5.91 16.30 -16.10
C GLY A 105 4.72 15.34 -16.20
N MET A 106 5.00 14.06 -16.54
CA MET A 106 3.98 13.01 -16.50
C MET A 106 3.35 12.93 -15.11
N ARG A 107 2.05 12.74 -15.09
CA ARG A 107 1.28 12.47 -13.88
C ARG A 107 0.21 11.43 -14.17
N GLU A 108 0.06 10.47 -13.27
CA GLU A 108 -1.00 9.48 -13.36
C GLU A 108 -1.45 9.04 -11.97
N GLY A 109 -2.65 8.49 -11.92
CA GLY A 109 -3.13 7.94 -10.67
C GLY A 109 -4.64 7.75 -10.57
N VAL A 110 -5.04 7.55 -9.33
CA VAL A 110 -6.44 7.54 -8.88
C VAL A 110 -6.59 8.59 -7.80
N ARG A 111 -7.67 9.34 -7.86
CA ARG A 111 -7.99 10.36 -6.84
C ARG A 111 -9.45 10.31 -6.44
N THR A 112 -9.70 10.65 -5.20
CA THR A 112 -11.03 10.86 -4.65
C THR A 112 -11.28 12.35 -4.48
N VAL A 113 -12.40 12.85 -5.01
CA VAL A 113 -12.89 14.23 -4.83
C VAL A 113 -14.34 14.17 -4.34
N GLY A 114 -14.57 14.52 -3.09
CA GLY A 114 -15.86 14.28 -2.44
C GLY A 114 -16.13 12.77 -2.34
N ASN A 115 -17.21 12.32 -2.99
CA ASN A 115 -17.59 10.89 -3.05
C ASN A 115 -17.27 10.23 -4.40
N GLU A 116 -16.63 10.96 -5.30
CA GLU A 116 -16.31 10.46 -6.62
C GLU A 116 -14.84 10.07 -6.73
N ARG A 117 -14.59 8.91 -7.32
CA ARG A 117 -13.24 8.44 -7.63
C ARG A 117 -13.01 8.46 -9.12
N SER A 118 -11.83 8.91 -9.53
CA SER A 118 -11.47 8.98 -10.94
C SER A 118 -10.03 8.51 -11.16
N VAL A 119 -9.80 7.83 -12.28
CA VAL A 119 -8.48 7.60 -12.84
C VAL A 119 -8.10 8.80 -13.70
N PHE A 120 -6.83 9.21 -13.67
CA PHE A 120 -6.34 10.31 -14.48
C PHE A 120 -4.93 10.02 -15.02
N PHE A 121 -4.63 10.66 -16.14
CA PHE A 121 -3.34 10.57 -16.81
C PHE A 121 -3.02 11.87 -17.56
N ARG A 122 -1.77 12.30 -17.43
CA ARG A 122 -1.17 13.38 -18.22
C ARG A 122 0.23 12.93 -18.65
N ASP A 123 0.46 12.87 -19.95
CA ASP A 123 1.72 12.32 -20.49
C ASP A 123 2.92 13.27 -20.26
N ASP A 124 2.71 14.58 -20.49
CA ASP A 124 3.75 15.59 -20.29
C ASP A 124 3.16 16.92 -19.77
N ARG A 125 4.03 17.96 -19.69
CA ARG A 125 3.61 19.29 -19.21
C ARG A 125 2.70 20.05 -20.18
N VAL A 126 2.71 19.72 -21.45
CA VAL A 126 1.99 20.41 -22.51
C VAL A 126 0.61 19.82 -22.70
N GLU A 127 0.53 18.49 -22.61
CA GLU A 127 -0.75 17.78 -22.78
C GLU A 127 -1.73 18.05 -21.61
N PRO A 128 -3.03 18.21 -21.93
CA PRO A 128 -4.04 18.31 -20.89
C PRO A 128 -4.17 16.99 -20.12
N GLU A 129 -4.46 17.09 -18.83
CA GLU A 129 -4.78 15.92 -18.02
C GLU A 129 -6.14 15.34 -18.49
N LYS A 130 -6.13 14.05 -18.80
CA LYS A 130 -7.33 13.27 -19.11
C LYS A 130 -7.79 12.55 -17.85
N ALA A 131 -9.10 12.41 -17.66
CA ALA A 131 -9.66 11.70 -16.53
C ALA A 131 -10.94 10.96 -16.93
N SER A 132 -11.23 9.88 -16.22
CA SER A 132 -12.46 9.09 -16.35
C SER A 132 -12.92 8.64 -14.97
N PRO A 133 -14.21 8.37 -14.73
CA PRO A 133 -14.64 7.71 -13.51
C PRO A 133 -13.87 6.42 -13.29
N LEU A 134 -13.51 6.15 -12.05
CA LEU A 134 -12.84 4.88 -11.70
C LEU A 134 -13.80 3.73 -12.00
N PRO A 135 -13.37 2.68 -12.74
CA PRO A 135 -14.18 1.49 -12.95
C PRO A 135 -14.66 0.88 -11.64
N SER A 136 -15.89 0.40 -11.60
CA SER A 136 -16.47 -0.29 -10.44
C SER A 136 -16.45 -1.82 -10.59
N THR A 137 -15.57 -2.33 -11.43
CA THR A 137 -15.43 -3.75 -11.74
C THR A 137 -14.97 -4.54 -10.51
N PRO A 138 -15.64 -5.66 -10.17
CA PRO A 138 -15.19 -6.53 -9.10
C PRO A 138 -13.75 -7.02 -9.34
N GLY A 139 -12.91 -6.99 -8.30
CA GLY A 139 -11.51 -7.39 -8.43
C GLY A 139 -10.63 -6.34 -9.11
N LEU A 140 -11.06 -5.07 -9.13
CA LEU A 140 -10.20 -3.97 -9.57
C LEU A 140 -8.97 -3.87 -8.67
N VAL A 141 -7.80 -3.79 -9.29
CA VAL A 141 -6.50 -3.60 -8.65
C VAL A 141 -5.79 -2.43 -9.31
N ALA A 142 -5.21 -1.56 -8.51
CA ALA A 142 -4.45 -0.43 -9.01
C ALA A 142 -3.09 -0.33 -8.32
N ASP A 143 -2.03 -0.15 -9.10
CA ASP A 143 -0.67 0.16 -8.63
C ASP A 143 -0.23 -0.77 -7.46
N ALA A 144 0.18 -0.18 -6.35
CA ALA A 144 0.66 -0.87 -5.16
C ALA A 144 -0.42 -1.70 -4.42
N GLY A 145 -1.69 -1.62 -4.84
CA GLY A 145 -2.74 -2.51 -4.36
C GLY A 145 -2.54 -3.96 -4.77
N PHE A 146 -1.67 -4.23 -5.75
CA PHE A 146 -1.31 -5.60 -6.13
C PHE A 146 -0.62 -6.36 -4.98
N ASP A 147 0.22 -5.69 -4.19
CA ASP A 147 0.83 -6.30 -3.00
C ASP A 147 -0.23 -6.81 -2.01
N GLU A 148 -1.25 -5.98 -1.76
CA GLU A 148 -2.35 -6.32 -0.84
C GLU A 148 -3.25 -7.42 -1.43
N PHE A 149 -3.47 -7.40 -2.75
CA PHE A 149 -4.20 -8.45 -3.45
C PHE A 149 -3.50 -9.81 -3.29
N VAL A 150 -2.19 -9.89 -3.53
CA VAL A 150 -1.42 -11.14 -3.35
C VAL A 150 -1.49 -11.62 -1.90
N ARG A 151 -1.30 -10.73 -0.92
CA ARG A 151 -1.39 -11.10 0.51
C ARG A 151 -2.77 -11.63 0.90
N ALA A 152 -3.83 -11.00 0.42
CA ALA A 152 -5.21 -11.43 0.70
C ALA A 152 -5.53 -12.80 0.08
N HIS A 153 -4.95 -13.10 -1.07
CA HIS A 153 -5.20 -14.36 -1.80
C HIS A 153 -4.07 -15.39 -1.63
N TRP A 154 -3.13 -15.14 -0.70
CA TRP A 154 -1.92 -15.96 -0.52
C TRP A 154 -2.22 -17.45 -0.44
N ARG A 155 -3.14 -17.85 0.41
CA ARG A 155 -3.48 -19.27 0.61
C ARG A 155 -4.01 -19.92 -0.65
N ALA A 156 -4.90 -19.27 -1.37
CA ALA A 156 -5.47 -19.77 -2.61
C ALA A 156 -4.38 -19.88 -3.70
N LEU A 157 -3.53 -18.85 -3.85
CA LEU A 157 -2.41 -18.87 -4.77
C LEU A 157 -1.43 -20.00 -4.45
N MET A 158 -1.09 -20.20 -3.18
CA MET A 158 -0.19 -21.28 -2.73
C MET A 158 -0.79 -22.68 -2.90
N SER A 159 -2.12 -22.82 -2.90
CA SER A 159 -2.78 -24.11 -3.23
C SER A 159 -2.83 -24.41 -4.73
N GLY A 160 -2.30 -23.51 -5.56
CA GLY A 160 -2.29 -23.64 -7.02
C GLY A 160 -3.51 -23.05 -7.72
N GLU A 161 -4.42 -22.40 -6.97
CA GLU A 161 -5.54 -21.68 -7.55
C GLU A 161 -5.05 -20.38 -8.18
N SER A 162 -5.46 -20.11 -9.41
CA SER A 162 -5.21 -18.79 -10.01
C SER A 162 -6.30 -17.81 -9.64
N GLN A 163 -5.93 -16.54 -9.47
CA GLN A 163 -6.84 -15.45 -9.13
C GLN A 163 -6.98 -14.50 -10.31
N GLU A 164 -8.21 -14.21 -10.71
CA GLU A 164 -8.49 -13.22 -11.75
C GLU A 164 -8.62 -11.83 -11.13
N LEU A 165 -8.11 -10.82 -11.81
CA LEU A 165 -8.18 -9.42 -11.42
C LEU A 165 -8.25 -8.51 -12.64
N HIS A 166 -8.73 -7.30 -12.43
CA HIS A 166 -8.76 -6.22 -13.41
C HIS A 166 -7.75 -5.16 -13.01
N PHE A 167 -6.62 -5.09 -13.69
CA PHE A 167 -5.55 -4.15 -13.35
C PHE A 167 -5.78 -2.81 -14.06
N LEU A 168 -5.83 -1.73 -13.29
CA LEU A 168 -6.00 -0.37 -13.80
C LEU A 168 -4.75 0.09 -14.54
N VAL A 169 -4.92 0.60 -15.75
CA VAL A 169 -3.84 1.19 -16.56
C VAL A 169 -4.17 2.66 -16.78
N PRO A 170 -3.63 3.58 -15.96
CA PRO A 170 -4.01 4.99 -16.00
C PRO A 170 -3.77 5.67 -17.34
N SER A 171 -2.70 5.32 -18.05
CA SER A 171 -2.40 5.87 -19.38
C SER A 171 -3.47 5.55 -20.44
N ARG A 172 -4.32 4.55 -20.17
CA ARG A 172 -5.45 4.16 -21.01
C ARG A 172 -6.79 4.58 -20.42
N LEU A 173 -6.83 5.01 -19.15
CA LEU A 173 -8.02 5.31 -18.35
C LEU A 173 -9.00 4.12 -18.26
N GLU A 174 -8.49 2.90 -18.32
CA GLU A 174 -9.27 1.66 -18.32
C GLU A 174 -8.57 0.55 -17.54
N GLU A 175 -9.31 -0.51 -17.21
CA GLU A 175 -8.75 -1.73 -16.64
C GLU A 175 -8.50 -2.79 -17.74
N ILE A 176 -7.54 -3.66 -17.45
CA ILE A 176 -7.22 -4.81 -18.28
C ILE A 176 -7.28 -6.07 -17.42
N GLY A 177 -7.91 -7.13 -17.94
CA GLY A 177 -8.01 -8.41 -17.24
C GLY A 177 -6.66 -9.12 -17.15
N PHE A 178 -6.29 -9.50 -15.93
CA PHE A 178 -5.08 -10.28 -15.64
C PHE A 178 -5.44 -11.51 -14.80
N ARG A 179 -4.48 -12.43 -14.74
CA ARG A 179 -4.50 -13.60 -13.87
C ARG A 179 -3.21 -13.66 -13.08
N ALA A 180 -3.33 -13.72 -11.75
CA ALA A 180 -2.23 -13.99 -10.84
C ALA A 180 -2.18 -15.48 -10.51
N GLN A 181 -0.98 -16.06 -10.47
CA GLN A 181 -0.75 -17.46 -10.10
C GLN A 181 0.59 -17.60 -9.38
N HIS A 182 0.67 -18.56 -8.46
CA HIS A 182 1.96 -19.00 -7.92
C HIS A 182 2.78 -19.66 -9.02
N LEU A 183 4.03 -19.28 -9.17
CA LEU A 183 4.91 -19.79 -10.21
C LEU A 183 5.91 -20.83 -9.69
N ARG A 184 6.59 -20.49 -8.58
CA ARG A 184 7.62 -21.32 -7.95
C ARG A 184 8.03 -20.75 -6.60
N SER A 185 8.66 -21.57 -5.79
CA SER A 185 9.48 -21.11 -4.66
C SER A 185 10.92 -20.93 -5.13
N GLU A 186 11.62 -19.98 -4.56
CA GLU A 186 13.05 -19.71 -4.83
C GLU A 186 13.73 -19.15 -3.58
N THR A 187 15.04 -18.95 -3.65
CA THR A 187 15.81 -18.25 -2.61
C THR A 187 16.28 -16.91 -3.15
N VAL A 188 15.95 -15.83 -2.45
CA VAL A 188 16.41 -14.47 -2.77
C VAL A 188 17.23 -13.98 -1.57
N ASP A 189 18.49 -13.62 -1.80
CA ASP A 189 19.42 -13.15 -0.76
C ASP A 189 19.52 -14.08 0.47
N GLY A 190 19.41 -15.40 0.23
CA GLY A 190 19.46 -16.43 1.29
C GLY A 190 18.14 -16.65 2.03
N ILE A 191 17.06 -15.96 1.66
CA ILE A 191 15.74 -16.05 2.27
C ILE A 191 14.80 -16.81 1.33
N SER A 192 13.96 -17.70 1.89
CA SER A 192 12.92 -18.40 1.14
C SER A 192 11.88 -17.40 0.63
N ALA A 193 11.56 -17.47 -0.65
CA ALA A 193 10.62 -16.58 -1.30
C ALA A 193 9.68 -17.33 -2.23
N GLU A 194 8.46 -16.81 -2.37
CA GLU A 194 7.44 -17.30 -3.27
C GLU A 194 7.26 -16.32 -4.43
N VAL A 195 7.29 -16.83 -5.65
CA VAL A 195 7.15 -16.03 -6.87
C VAL A 195 5.73 -16.13 -7.40
N PHE A 196 5.10 -15.00 -7.55
CA PHE A 196 3.79 -14.90 -8.19
C PHE A 196 3.93 -14.21 -9.54
N ARG A 197 3.24 -14.76 -10.53
CA ARG A 197 3.22 -14.24 -11.89
C ARG A 197 1.89 -13.63 -12.23
N LEU A 198 1.93 -12.39 -12.72
CA LEU A 198 0.79 -11.69 -13.29
C LEU A 198 0.89 -11.78 -14.81
N LYS A 199 -0.14 -12.35 -15.46
CA LYS A 199 -0.25 -12.45 -16.92
C LYS A 199 -1.56 -11.86 -17.39
N LEU A 200 -1.56 -11.30 -18.59
CA LEU A 200 -2.80 -10.92 -19.28
C LEU A 200 -3.75 -12.11 -19.36
N ALA A 201 -5.02 -11.87 -19.08
CA ALA A 201 -6.07 -12.85 -19.28
C ALA A 201 -6.32 -13.09 -20.78
N GLY A 202 -6.76 -14.31 -21.13
CA GLY A 202 -7.08 -14.68 -22.51
C GLY A 202 -5.86 -15.04 -23.37
N PHE A 203 -6.08 -15.07 -24.70
CA PHE A 203 -5.10 -15.59 -25.68
C PHE A 203 -3.76 -14.83 -25.67
N TRP A 204 -3.77 -13.52 -25.51
CA TRP A 204 -2.58 -12.68 -25.52
C TRP A 204 -1.64 -12.91 -24.32
N GLY A 205 -2.14 -13.47 -23.23
CA GLY A 205 -1.33 -13.86 -22.08
C GLY A 205 -0.28 -14.94 -22.34
N TRP A 206 -0.36 -15.64 -23.48
CA TRP A 206 0.63 -16.63 -23.91
C TRP A 206 1.81 -16.00 -24.63
N VAL A 207 1.63 -14.83 -25.22
CA VAL A 207 2.62 -14.19 -26.11
C VAL A 207 3.39 -13.09 -25.40
N LEU A 208 2.74 -12.36 -24.48
CA LEU A 208 3.37 -11.24 -23.77
C LEU A 208 4.07 -11.72 -22.48
N PRO A 209 5.26 -11.16 -22.16
CA PRO A 209 5.95 -11.47 -20.93
C PRO A 209 5.09 -11.05 -19.72
N GLY A 210 5.01 -11.94 -18.73
CA GLY A 210 4.35 -11.61 -17.46
C GLY A 210 5.23 -10.75 -16.57
N ILE A 211 4.62 -10.27 -15.50
CA ILE A 211 5.30 -9.62 -14.39
C ILE A 211 5.48 -10.68 -13.30
N ASP A 212 6.69 -10.86 -12.80
CA ASP A 212 7.00 -11.74 -11.68
C ASP A 212 7.31 -10.91 -10.43
N VAL A 213 6.69 -11.28 -9.33
CA VAL A 213 6.92 -10.61 -8.04
C VAL A 213 7.24 -11.66 -7.00
N SER A 214 8.38 -11.49 -6.31
CA SER A 214 8.83 -12.40 -5.25
C SER A 214 8.58 -11.78 -3.90
N TYR A 215 7.96 -12.55 -3.01
CA TYR A 215 7.71 -12.17 -1.61
C TYR A 215 8.33 -13.18 -0.66
N GLY A 216 8.80 -12.72 0.50
CA GLY A 216 9.25 -13.62 1.56
C GLY A 216 8.18 -14.64 1.94
N ALA A 217 8.58 -15.90 2.08
CA ALA A 217 7.63 -16.99 2.33
C ALA A 217 6.93 -16.86 3.69
N ASP A 218 7.62 -16.34 4.71
CA ASP A 218 7.14 -16.26 6.09
C ASP A 218 6.40 -14.95 6.39
N ASP A 219 6.93 -13.82 5.89
CA ASP A 219 6.46 -12.48 6.26
C ASP A 219 5.72 -11.75 5.13
N HIS A 220 5.68 -12.35 3.94
CA HIS A 220 5.07 -11.82 2.71
C HIS A 220 5.59 -10.43 2.33
N THR A 221 6.83 -10.11 2.69
CA THR A 221 7.47 -8.85 2.29
C THR A 221 7.94 -8.91 0.86
N LEU A 222 7.79 -7.80 0.13
CA LEU A 222 8.29 -7.66 -1.23
C LEU A 222 9.82 -7.77 -1.24
N MET A 223 10.37 -8.68 -2.06
CA MET A 223 11.80 -8.93 -2.20
C MET A 223 12.33 -8.63 -3.60
N ARG A 224 11.53 -8.90 -4.63
CA ARG A 224 11.93 -8.64 -6.01
C ARG A 224 10.70 -8.40 -6.90
N TYR A 225 10.86 -7.49 -7.84
CA TYR A 225 9.94 -7.26 -8.94
C TYR A 225 10.68 -7.46 -10.26
N ASP A 226 10.06 -8.12 -11.23
CA ASP A 226 10.61 -8.37 -12.55
C ASP A 226 9.54 -8.16 -13.61
N GLY A 227 9.57 -7.02 -14.29
CA GLY A 227 8.51 -6.65 -15.24
C GLY A 227 8.64 -5.25 -15.80
N LEU A 228 7.52 -4.74 -16.34
CA LEU A 228 7.41 -3.35 -16.78
C LEU A 228 7.23 -2.41 -15.59
N SER A 229 8.02 -1.36 -15.53
CA SER A 229 7.88 -0.27 -14.55
C SER A 229 6.84 0.74 -15.03
N ASP A 230 6.26 1.51 -14.10
CA ASP A 230 5.43 2.67 -14.43
C ASP A 230 6.26 3.85 -14.97
N LEU A 231 7.56 3.83 -14.71
CA LEU A 231 8.48 4.84 -15.21
C LEU A 231 8.88 4.55 -16.66
N ARG A 232 9.10 5.62 -17.42
CA ARG A 232 9.43 5.57 -18.84
C ARG A 232 10.83 6.09 -19.11
N ASP A 233 11.42 5.57 -20.18
CA ASP A 233 12.68 6.07 -20.71
C ASP A 233 12.48 7.34 -21.56
N ALA A 234 13.58 7.85 -22.13
CA ALA A 234 13.56 9.04 -22.97
C ALA A 234 12.77 8.86 -24.30
N SER A 235 12.50 7.62 -24.70
CA SER A 235 11.68 7.29 -25.89
C SER A 235 10.18 7.24 -25.56
N GLY A 236 9.81 7.30 -24.26
CA GLY A 236 8.45 7.17 -23.79
C GLY A 236 8.02 5.73 -23.52
N ASP A 237 8.93 4.76 -23.66
CA ASP A 237 8.68 3.35 -23.39
C ASP A 237 8.87 3.02 -21.91
N ASN A 238 7.99 2.20 -21.34
CA ASN A 238 8.14 1.72 -19.98
C ASN A 238 9.42 0.90 -19.81
N PHE A 239 10.19 1.16 -18.76
CA PHE A 239 11.37 0.38 -18.47
C PHE A 239 11.02 -1.10 -18.23
N GLN A 240 11.78 -1.99 -18.84
CA GLN A 240 11.80 -3.39 -18.45
C GLN A 240 12.82 -3.57 -17.33
N THR A 241 12.36 -3.80 -16.12
CA THR A 241 13.18 -3.75 -14.91
C THR A 241 13.22 -5.07 -14.18
N GLN A 242 14.32 -5.28 -13.48
CA GLN A 242 14.38 -6.08 -12.28
C GLN A 242 14.68 -5.15 -11.10
N ILE A 243 13.83 -5.16 -10.07
CA ILE A 243 14.02 -4.35 -8.85
C ILE A 243 14.25 -5.31 -7.70
N SER A 244 15.36 -5.15 -7.01
CA SER A 244 15.69 -5.93 -5.81
C SER A 244 15.48 -5.08 -4.57
N PHE A 245 14.80 -5.64 -3.57
CA PHE A 245 14.50 -5.03 -2.28
C PHE A 245 15.14 -5.85 -1.16
N PRO A 246 16.43 -5.62 -0.82
CA PRO A 246 17.11 -6.39 0.21
C PRO A 246 16.40 -6.27 1.56
N SER A 247 16.21 -7.38 2.26
CA SER A 247 15.54 -7.37 3.56
C SER A 247 16.33 -6.59 4.61
N SER A 248 17.66 -6.52 4.46
CA SER A 248 18.57 -5.71 5.30
C SER A 248 18.25 -4.21 5.27
N ASP A 249 17.61 -3.73 4.22
CA ASP A 249 17.30 -2.30 4.04
C ASP A 249 15.99 -1.89 4.71
N ARG A 250 15.28 -2.85 5.32
CA ARG A 250 14.09 -2.55 6.11
C ARG A 250 14.44 -2.02 7.47
N ALA A 251 13.93 -0.84 7.80
CA ALA A 251 14.20 -0.17 9.07
C ALA A 251 12.95 0.57 9.58
N PRO A 252 12.85 0.81 10.89
CA PRO A 252 11.89 1.77 11.43
C PRO A 252 12.11 3.15 10.80
N SER A 253 11.01 3.87 10.54
CA SER A 253 11.03 5.21 9.98
C SER A 253 10.15 6.16 10.82
N SER A 254 9.87 7.36 10.32
CA SER A 254 9.15 8.39 11.07
C SER A 254 8.17 9.18 10.21
N ALA A 255 7.24 9.88 10.88
CA ALA A 255 6.36 10.85 10.24
C ALA A 255 7.14 11.98 9.58
N ALA A 256 8.25 12.41 10.18
CA ALA A 256 9.12 13.44 9.62
C ALA A 256 9.74 12.99 8.30
N SER A 257 10.31 11.78 8.26
CA SER A 257 10.88 11.22 7.01
C SER A 257 9.84 11.09 5.89
N MET A 258 8.60 10.68 6.23
CA MET A 258 7.52 10.63 5.25
C MET A 258 7.13 12.04 4.76
N ALA A 259 7.09 13.03 5.63
CA ALA A 259 6.80 14.41 5.26
C ALA A 259 7.89 15.01 4.37
N GLU A 260 9.16 14.75 4.69
CA GLU A 260 10.31 15.15 3.85
C GLU A 260 10.22 14.53 2.45
N ALA A 261 9.93 13.23 2.36
CA ALA A 261 9.76 12.55 1.09
C ALA A 261 8.60 13.13 0.25
N ARG A 262 7.50 13.51 0.90
CA ARG A 262 6.37 14.17 0.22
C ARG A 262 6.71 15.55 -0.32
N GLN A 263 7.61 16.26 0.33
CA GLN A 263 8.01 17.63 -0.01
C GLN A 263 9.30 17.70 -0.81
N ALA A 264 9.97 16.57 -1.06
CA ALA A 264 11.22 16.53 -1.80
C ALA A 264 11.06 17.23 -3.16
N GLN A 265 11.99 18.11 -3.48
CA GLN A 265 12.01 18.78 -4.77
C GLN A 265 12.47 17.80 -5.84
N LEU A 266 11.64 17.58 -6.85
CA LEU A 266 11.93 16.68 -7.96
C LEU A 266 12.67 17.43 -9.08
N ALA A 267 13.73 16.82 -9.61
CA ALA A 267 14.49 17.35 -10.73
C ALA A 267 14.86 16.22 -11.72
N PRO A 268 14.97 16.47 -13.02
CA PRO A 268 15.46 15.48 -13.97
C PRO A 268 16.85 14.96 -13.61
N CYS A 269 17.11 13.66 -13.85
CA CYS A 269 18.45 13.10 -13.72
C CYS A 269 19.44 13.79 -14.69
N ARG A 270 20.65 14.04 -14.21
CA ARG A 270 21.74 14.65 -14.98
C ARG A 270 22.57 13.60 -15.69
#